data_38c2e0ecb34506457f9a660e4a4d12b4
#
_entry.id   38c2e0ecb34506457f9a660e4a4d12b4
#
_cell.length_a   1.000
_cell.length_b   1.000
_cell.length_c   1.000
_cell.angle_alpha   90.00
_cell.angle_beta   90.00
_cell.angle_gamma   90.00
#
_symmetry.space_group_name_H-M   'P 1'
#
loop_
_entity.id
_entity.type
_entity.pdbx_description
1 polymer ?
#
loop_
_entity_poly.entity_id
_entity_poly.type
_entity_poly.pdbx_seq_one_letter_code
_entity_poly.pdbx_strand_id
1 'polypeptide(L)'
;LKRILVTGASGIVGRNFLDVAKEEFFIYAIARRSRKEAGVPSHPNIKWIQVDIANFSSLKSVIMNAVPSTSKVDFVLHLASYYDYNYTPHPEYERTNVSGTRHVLELSKMLEVRRFVFPGSLAAAVFPAAGDRVTEKSPVDADHPYARSKRKGEEMVREYSKHFPCSVIRSAAVFTDWCEYGMLYIFLKRWFSRKWGGRILAGKGESAVPYIHAYDLNRLLLTVFRNSDGLPAFDTYIASPDGSTSHRELFETAARFYFGKEKKPLFLPKLIAVPAVIFRDILLRLVGRRPFERPWMLKYVDLKLEIDSSYTRKALSWEPAPRFHVLRRMLYLVEKMKNQPDEWDFMNARALKRVAVRSNLLIYEVMVKRKDEMIDEIKQFLLDPWRKIEFSHYQRLNRDDLHWDLGVFYQLLTASVRNKDRLIPVHYARDLLCPIRFSEGFKSGEVCTAVLDTGKIILSRLLDEPELKGMESLIHNYILLTIQLMVDEIETCFEELNRRASISPAPSRGDIEDKLKELATYCIRAEKENDIRK
;
A
#
# COMPACT_ATOMS: atom_id res chain seq x y z
N LEU A 1 15.33 -22.72 10.79
CA LEU A 1 15.47 -21.31 10.51
C LEU A 1 15.77 -20.52 11.80
N LYS A 2 16.70 -19.54 11.74
CA LYS A 2 16.86 -18.57 12.81
C LYS A 2 15.58 -17.77 13.01
N ARG A 3 15.30 -17.33 14.24
CA ARG A 3 14.06 -16.63 14.57
C ARG A 3 14.31 -15.15 14.78
N ILE A 4 13.48 -14.33 14.16
CA ILE A 4 13.57 -12.87 14.26
C ILE A 4 12.24 -12.27 14.74
N LEU A 5 12.31 -11.36 15.70
CA LEU A 5 11.17 -10.58 16.13
C LEU A 5 11.24 -9.22 15.44
N VAL A 6 10.19 -8.87 14.69
CA VAL A 6 10.13 -7.63 13.91
C VAL A 6 8.99 -6.77 14.44
N THR A 7 9.29 -5.64 15.09
CA THR A 7 8.26 -4.67 15.48
C THR A 7 8.02 -3.67 14.36
N GLY A 8 6.84 -3.08 14.31
CA GLY A 8 6.47 -2.18 13.20
C GLY A 8 6.29 -2.90 11.87
N ALA A 9 5.97 -4.20 11.92
CA ALA A 9 5.78 -5.07 10.76
C ALA A 9 4.76 -4.57 9.73
N SER A 10 3.76 -3.77 10.15
CA SER A 10 2.76 -3.16 9.26
C SER A 10 3.23 -1.87 8.57
N GLY A 11 4.41 -1.35 8.91
CA GLY A 11 5.02 -0.17 8.29
C GLY A 11 5.63 -0.48 6.91
N ILE A 12 6.05 0.57 6.19
CA ILE A 12 6.65 0.45 4.85
C ILE A 12 7.88 -0.46 4.90
N VAL A 13 8.85 -0.14 5.75
CA VAL A 13 10.08 -0.93 5.88
C VAL A 13 9.76 -2.34 6.38
N GLY A 14 8.85 -2.47 7.36
CA GLY A 14 8.45 -3.76 7.93
C GLY A 14 7.88 -4.71 6.88
N ARG A 15 6.88 -4.28 6.13
CA ARG A 15 6.28 -5.10 5.07
C ARG A 15 7.28 -5.56 4.03
N ASN A 16 8.13 -4.64 3.55
CA ASN A 16 9.16 -4.96 2.58
C ASN A 16 10.23 -5.90 3.16
N PHE A 17 10.56 -5.76 4.47
CA PHE A 17 11.48 -6.67 5.13
C PHE A 17 10.89 -8.07 5.29
N LEU A 18 9.62 -8.18 5.71
CA LEU A 18 8.94 -9.48 5.81
C LEU A 18 8.98 -10.24 4.49
N ASP A 19 8.77 -9.55 3.38
CA ASP A 19 8.72 -10.17 2.06
C ASP A 19 10.07 -10.78 1.64
N VAL A 20 11.18 -10.10 1.93
CA VAL A 20 12.52 -10.60 1.59
C VAL A 20 13.11 -11.55 2.62
N ALA A 21 12.68 -11.48 3.89
CA ALA A 21 13.25 -12.26 5.00
C ALA A 21 12.52 -13.58 5.28
N LYS A 22 11.28 -13.75 4.79
CA LYS A 22 10.43 -14.92 5.08
C LYS A 22 11.02 -16.26 4.62
N GLU A 23 11.89 -16.26 3.62
CA GLU A 23 12.51 -17.50 3.13
C GLU A 23 13.71 -17.93 3.99
N GLU A 24 14.29 -16.99 4.74
CA GLU A 24 15.53 -17.21 5.52
C GLU A 24 15.28 -17.29 7.02
N PHE A 25 14.20 -16.67 7.50
CA PHE A 25 13.89 -16.55 8.92
C PHE A 25 12.47 -17.02 9.24
N PHE A 26 12.27 -17.55 10.46
CA PHE A 26 10.95 -17.57 11.06
C PHE A 26 10.70 -16.24 11.79
N ILE A 27 9.63 -15.52 11.42
CA ILE A 27 9.41 -14.14 11.78
C ILE A 27 8.22 -14.00 12.73
N TYR A 28 8.46 -13.47 13.93
CA TYR A 28 7.41 -12.94 14.82
C TYR A 28 7.15 -11.48 14.43
N ALA A 29 6.11 -11.24 13.66
CA ALA A 29 5.77 -9.93 13.11
C ALA A 29 4.81 -9.18 14.04
N ILE A 30 5.31 -8.13 14.69
CA ILE A 30 4.56 -7.35 15.70
C ILE A 30 4.03 -6.06 15.09
N ALA A 31 2.73 -5.82 15.20
CA ALA A 31 2.07 -4.60 14.77
C ALA A 31 0.82 -4.29 15.60
N ARG A 32 0.38 -3.03 15.62
CA ARG A 32 -0.91 -2.60 16.20
C ARG A 32 -2.09 -2.99 15.31
N ARG A 33 -1.91 -3.04 13.99
CA ARG A 33 -2.91 -3.43 13.01
C ARG A 33 -2.95 -4.94 12.83
N SER A 34 -4.10 -5.45 12.43
CA SER A 34 -4.22 -6.84 11.96
C SER A 34 -3.37 -7.07 10.70
N ARG A 35 -3.07 -8.32 10.40
CA ARG A 35 -2.33 -8.71 9.19
C ARG A 35 -3.06 -8.28 7.92
N LYS A 36 -4.40 -8.43 7.90
CA LYS A 36 -5.27 -8.04 6.78
C LYS A 36 -5.21 -6.52 6.51
N GLU A 37 -5.36 -5.71 7.55
CA GLU A 37 -5.24 -4.23 7.45
C GLU A 37 -3.83 -3.79 7.03
N ALA A 38 -2.80 -4.55 7.42
CA ALA A 38 -1.43 -4.30 7.00
C ALA A 38 -1.20 -4.68 5.53
N GLY A 39 -2.08 -5.48 4.93
CA GLY A 39 -1.93 -6.02 3.57
C GLY A 39 -0.71 -6.94 3.45
N VAL A 40 -0.43 -7.73 4.50
CA VAL A 40 0.65 -8.71 4.50
C VAL A 40 0.07 -10.09 4.21
N PRO A 41 0.54 -10.80 3.16
CA PRO A 41 0.08 -12.15 2.85
C PRO A 41 0.34 -13.14 3.98
N SER A 42 -0.44 -14.23 4.03
CA SER A 42 -0.14 -15.35 4.93
C SER A 42 1.09 -16.10 4.43
N HIS A 43 1.98 -16.45 5.36
CA HIS A 43 3.15 -17.27 5.04
C HIS A 43 3.47 -18.17 6.25
N PRO A 44 3.88 -19.43 6.05
CA PRO A 44 4.17 -20.37 7.14
C PRO A 44 5.28 -19.89 8.08
N ASN A 45 6.24 -19.12 7.55
CA ASN A 45 7.35 -18.57 8.33
C ASN A 45 7.04 -17.19 8.96
N ILE A 46 5.80 -16.67 8.85
CA ILE A 46 5.40 -15.40 9.45
C ILE A 46 4.28 -15.63 10.46
N LYS A 47 4.58 -15.48 11.75
CA LYS A 47 3.59 -15.43 12.81
C LYS A 47 3.25 -13.99 13.15
N TRP A 48 2.04 -13.56 12.75
CA TRP A 48 1.57 -12.21 13.03
C TRP A 48 1.08 -12.08 14.46
N ILE A 49 1.53 -11.03 15.17
CA ILE A 49 1.17 -10.77 16.56
C ILE A 49 0.67 -9.33 16.66
N GLN A 50 -0.62 -9.19 16.97
CA GLN A 50 -1.24 -7.89 17.11
C GLN A 50 -1.12 -7.39 18.55
N VAL A 51 -0.21 -6.45 18.79
CA VAL A 51 0.01 -5.85 20.11
C VAL A 51 0.64 -4.46 19.99
N ASP A 52 0.38 -3.60 20.99
CA ASP A 52 1.02 -2.30 21.11
C ASP A 52 2.28 -2.40 21.98
N ILE A 53 3.44 -2.04 21.42
CA ILE A 53 4.72 -2.06 22.13
C ILE A 53 4.78 -1.08 23.32
N ALA A 54 3.92 -0.06 23.33
CA ALA A 54 3.83 0.88 24.44
C ALA A 54 3.16 0.29 25.70
N ASN A 55 2.54 -0.88 25.59
CA ASN A 55 2.00 -1.63 26.74
C ASN A 55 2.91 -2.82 27.03
N PHE A 56 3.82 -2.68 27.99
CA PHE A 56 4.82 -3.70 28.32
C PHE A 56 4.21 -5.01 28.80
N SER A 57 3.21 -4.95 29.68
CA SER A 57 2.57 -6.16 30.23
C SER A 57 1.94 -7.01 29.13
N SER A 58 1.17 -6.37 28.22
CA SER A 58 0.57 -7.05 27.08
C SER A 58 1.64 -7.56 26.11
N LEU A 59 2.64 -6.75 25.78
CA LEU A 59 3.75 -7.14 24.91
C LEU A 59 4.47 -8.38 25.43
N LYS A 60 4.88 -8.34 26.71
CA LYS A 60 5.55 -9.46 27.38
C LYS A 60 4.69 -10.73 27.37
N SER A 61 3.45 -10.63 27.84
CA SER A 61 2.54 -11.78 27.93
C SER A 61 2.33 -12.43 26.56
N VAL A 62 2.01 -11.65 25.54
CA VAL A 62 1.71 -12.18 24.20
C VAL A 62 2.96 -12.79 23.55
N ILE A 63 4.14 -12.19 23.72
CA ILE A 63 5.37 -12.74 23.14
C ILE A 63 5.82 -13.99 23.87
N MET A 64 5.80 -14.03 25.20
CA MET A 64 6.17 -15.22 25.96
C MET A 64 5.25 -16.42 25.68
N ASN A 65 3.97 -16.16 25.40
CA ASN A 65 3.03 -17.19 24.97
C ASN A 65 3.20 -17.59 23.49
N ALA A 66 3.66 -16.66 22.64
CA ALA A 66 3.82 -16.93 21.20
C ALA A 66 5.11 -17.66 20.87
N VAL A 67 6.18 -17.44 21.65
CA VAL A 67 7.49 -18.11 21.48
C VAL A 67 7.52 -19.35 22.34
N PRO A 68 7.63 -20.57 21.75
CA PRO A 68 7.72 -21.81 22.53
C PRO A 68 8.92 -21.77 23.48
N SER A 69 8.78 -22.31 24.70
CA SER A 69 9.86 -22.35 25.70
C SER A 69 11.12 -23.09 25.21
N THR A 70 10.95 -24.02 24.27
CA THR A 70 12.04 -24.75 23.61
C THR A 70 12.72 -23.98 22.47
N SER A 71 12.26 -22.76 22.19
CA SER A 71 12.69 -21.98 21.03
C SER A 71 13.33 -20.67 21.48
N LYS A 72 14.46 -20.33 20.85
CA LYS A 72 15.17 -19.05 21.09
C LYS A 72 14.84 -18.04 20.01
N VAL A 73 14.65 -16.76 20.36
CA VAL A 73 14.62 -15.66 19.40
C VAL A 73 16.06 -15.20 19.21
N ASP A 74 16.59 -15.33 17.99
CA ASP A 74 17.96 -14.95 17.70
C ASP A 74 18.12 -13.44 17.56
N PHE A 75 17.18 -12.78 16.90
CA PHE A 75 17.32 -11.39 16.50
C PHE A 75 16.08 -10.57 16.79
N VAL A 76 16.27 -9.27 17.02
CA VAL A 76 15.20 -8.28 17.07
C VAL A 76 15.47 -7.17 16.06
N LEU A 77 14.50 -6.89 15.19
CA LEU A 77 14.46 -5.71 14.33
C LEU A 77 13.35 -4.77 14.82
N HIS A 78 13.74 -3.65 15.40
CA HIS A 78 12.80 -2.74 16.06
C HIS A 78 12.39 -1.59 15.13
N LEU A 79 11.47 -1.82 14.17
CA LEU A 79 11.02 -0.81 13.21
C LEU A 79 9.83 0.02 13.69
N ALA A 80 9.19 -0.34 14.82
CA ALA A 80 8.04 0.40 15.32
C ALA A 80 8.46 1.82 15.73
N SER A 81 7.87 2.80 15.08
CA SER A 81 8.15 4.22 15.33
C SER A 81 6.97 5.08 14.91
N TYR A 82 6.68 6.11 15.66
CA TYR A 82 5.84 7.22 15.22
C TYR A 82 6.71 8.21 14.44
N TYR A 83 6.25 8.58 13.27
CA TYR A 83 6.87 9.59 12.43
C TYR A 83 5.81 10.51 11.83
N ASP A 84 6.01 11.82 11.96
CA ASP A 84 5.26 12.85 11.27
C ASP A 84 6.25 13.78 10.56
N TYR A 85 6.17 13.86 9.24
CA TYR A 85 7.06 14.69 8.43
C TYR A 85 6.86 16.20 8.65
N ASN A 86 5.78 16.61 9.31
CA ASN A 86 5.57 17.99 9.74
C ASN A 86 6.31 18.31 11.06
N TYR A 87 6.85 17.30 11.73
CA TYR A 87 7.50 17.40 13.02
C TYR A 87 6.65 18.08 14.10
N THR A 88 5.32 17.93 13.99
CA THR A 88 4.39 18.46 15.00
C THR A 88 4.59 17.74 16.33
N PRO A 89 4.71 18.43 17.48
CA PRO A 89 4.73 17.78 18.77
C PRO A 89 3.53 16.85 18.95
N HIS A 90 3.80 15.61 19.36
CA HIS A 90 2.78 14.59 19.54
C HIS A 90 3.18 13.61 20.64
N PRO A 91 2.24 13.16 21.52
CA PRO A 91 2.54 12.22 22.62
C PRO A 91 3.17 10.89 22.17
N GLU A 92 2.88 10.45 20.95
CA GLU A 92 3.42 9.19 20.41
C GLU A 92 4.95 9.21 20.25
N TYR A 93 5.61 10.36 20.17
CA TYR A 93 7.07 10.42 20.21
C TYR A 93 7.63 9.89 21.52
N GLU A 94 7.02 10.22 22.64
CA GLU A 94 7.45 9.70 23.96
C GLU A 94 6.89 8.29 24.16
N ARG A 95 5.59 8.07 23.88
CA ARG A 95 4.91 6.82 24.15
C ARG A 95 5.44 5.65 23.29
N THR A 96 5.53 5.84 21.96
CA THR A 96 5.94 4.76 21.03
C THR A 96 7.45 4.74 20.83
N ASN A 97 8.09 5.92 20.56
CA ASN A 97 9.50 5.93 20.18
C ASN A 97 10.45 5.78 21.37
N VAL A 98 10.08 6.28 22.55
CA VAL A 98 10.93 6.21 23.74
C VAL A 98 10.51 5.05 24.63
N SER A 99 9.29 5.10 25.19
CA SER A 99 8.82 4.05 26.12
C SER A 99 8.69 2.70 25.41
N GLY A 100 8.12 2.67 24.19
CA GLY A 100 8.02 1.46 23.39
C GLY A 100 9.38 0.84 23.06
N THR A 101 10.40 1.66 22.73
CA THR A 101 11.78 1.18 22.51
C THR A 101 12.35 0.55 23.78
N ARG A 102 12.16 1.20 24.94
CA ARG A 102 12.60 0.64 26.24
C ARG A 102 11.94 -0.73 26.50
N HIS A 103 10.64 -0.86 26.26
CA HIS A 103 9.92 -2.13 26.46
C HIS A 103 10.45 -3.24 25.55
N VAL A 104 10.77 -2.93 24.30
CA VAL A 104 11.32 -3.93 23.36
C VAL A 104 12.76 -4.31 23.74
N LEU A 105 13.57 -3.37 24.26
CA LEU A 105 14.90 -3.65 24.79
C LEU A 105 14.83 -4.56 26.02
N GLU A 106 13.95 -4.27 26.99
CA GLU A 106 13.72 -5.14 28.15
C GLU A 106 13.27 -6.54 27.74
N LEU A 107 12.32 -6.63 26.80
CA LEU A 107 11.90 -7.93 26.26
C LEU A 107 13.07 -8.66 25.59
N SER A 108 13.90 -7.96 24.84
CA SER A 108 15.08 -8.54 24.16
C SER A 108 16.09 -9.10 25.15
N LYS A 109 16.27 -8.43 26.30
CA LYS A 109 17.10 -8.93 27.41
C LYS A 109 16.54 -10.20 28.01
N MET A 110 15.21 -10.28 28.23
CA MET A 110 14.53 -11.47 28.74
C MET A 110 14.62 -12.67 27.77
N LEU A 111 14.64 -12.40 26.45
CA LEU A 111 14.74 -13.39 25.38
C LEU A 111 16.20 -13.79 25.07
N GLU A 112 17.20 -13.14 25.71
CA GLU A 112 18.63 -13.38 25.49
C GLU A 112 19.01 -13.35 24.01
N VAL A 113 18.59 -12.30 23.29
CA VAL A 113 18.79 -12.21 21.84
C VAL A 113 20.27 -12.07 21.46
N ARG A 114 20.64 -12.60 20.31
CA ARG A 114 22.03 -12.53 19.79
C ARG A 114 22.37 -11.14 19.27
N ARG A 115 21.40 -10.41 18.68
CA ARG A 115 21.58 -9.03 18.24
C ARG A 115 20.24 -8.28 18.16
N PHE A 116 20.28 -7.04 18.58
CA PHE A 116 19.22 -6.06 18.43
C PHE A 116 19.59 -5.03 17.36
N VAL A 117 18.69 -4.78 16.40
CA VAL A 117 18.87 -3.77 15.35
C VAL A 117 17.86 -2.66 15.53
N PHE A 118 18.36 -1.44 15.71
CA PHE A 118 17.58 -0.23 15.89
C PHE A 118 17.66 0.67 14.65
N PRO A 119 16.53 1.03 14.01
CA PRO A 119 16.53 1.98 12.91
C PRO A 119 16.66 3.41 13.45
N GLY A 120 17.86 3.93 13.36
CA GLY A 120 18.15 5.36 13.47
C GLY A 120 17.63 6.12 12.26
N SER A 121 17.99 7.38 12.12
CA SER A 121 17.59 8.20 10.99
C SER A 121 18.59 9.31 10.71
N LEU A 122 18.94 9.51 9.45
CA LEU A 122 19.73 10.67 9.01
C LEU A 122 18.96 11.99 9.16
N ALA A 123 17.62 11.95 9.20
CA ALA A 123 16.82 13.13 9.51
C ALA A 123 17.02 13.64 10.96
N ALA A 124 17.68 12.87 11.82
CA ALA A 124 18.02 13.29 13.19
C ALA A 124 19.38 13.97 13.29
N ALA A 125 20.18 13.98 12.23
CA ALA A 125 21.43 14.74 12.16
C ALA A 125 21.19 16.21 11.79
N VAL A 126 22.07 17.10 12.24
CA VAL A 126 22.12 18.48 11.76
C VAL A 126 22.71 18.50 10.36
N PHE A 127 22.21 19.39 9.49
CA PHE A 127 22.79 19.60 8.18
C PHE A 127 24.24 20.10 8.34
N PRO A 128 25.21 19.44 7.68
CA PRO A 128 26.62 19.80 7.80
C PRO A 128 26.92 21.17 7.18
N ALA A 129 28.04 21.78 7.57
CA ALA A 129 28.56 22.95 6.89
C ALA A 129 28.90 22.63 5.42
N ALA A 130 29.01 23.68 4.61
CA ALA A 130 29.36 23.51 3.21
C ALA A 130 30.73 22.84 3.05
N GLY A 131 30.78 21.69 2.37
CA GLY A 131 31.97 20.88 2.20
C GLY A 131 32.13 19.72 3.18
N ASP A 132 31.40 19.76 4.32
CA ASP A 132 31.39 18.67 5.29
C ASP A 132 30.35 17.61 4.94
N ARG A 133 30.48 16.42 5.56
CA ARG A 133 29.58 15.28 5.38
C ARG A 133 29.19 14.65 6.71
N VAL A 134 27.99 14.14 6.78
CA VAL A 134 27.51 13.31 7.90
C VAL A 134 28.07 11.90 7.75
N THR A 135 28.67 11.40 8.80
CA THR A 135 29.23 10.05 8.93
C THR A 135 28.55 9.29 10.06
N GLU A 136 28.92 8.02 10.25
CA GLU A 136 28.43 7.21 11.38
C GLU A 136 28.77 7.79 12.74
N LYS A 137 29.84 8.59 12.82
CA LYS A 137 30.31 9.26 14.05
C LYS A 137 29.61 10.61 14.30
N SER A 138 28.92 11.15 13.31
CA SER A 138 28.24 12.43 13.44
C SER A 138 27.14 12.39 14.51
N PRO A 139 26.94 13.46 15.29
CA PRO A 139 25.92 13.50 16.33
C PRO A 139 24.49 13.51 15.74
N VAL A 140 23.52 13.06 16.55
CA VAL A 140 22.08 13.03 16.23
C VAL A 140 21.41 14.17 17.02
N ASP A 141 21.71 15.40 16.68
CA ASP A 141 21.40 16.58 17.49
C ASP A 141 20.45 17.59 16.82
N ALA A 142 19.81 17.21 15.72
CA ALA A 142 18.73 18.01 15.14
C ALA A 142 17.61 18.26 16.17
N ASP A 143 17.14 19.52 16.20
CA ASP A 143 16.18 19.97 17.20
C ASP A 143 14.74 19.96 16.69
N HIS A 144 14.17 18.77 16.56
CA HIS A 144 12.73 18.55 16.34
C HIS A 144 12.27 17.29 17.08
N PRO A 145 10.97 17.15 17.38
CA PRO A 145 10.46 16.07 18.24
C PRO A 145 10.88 14.66 17.80
N TYR A 146 10.87 14.39 16.49
CA TYR A 146 11.32 13.12 15.96
C TYR A 146 12.81 12.86 16.20
N ALA A 147 13.68 13.84 15.92
CA ALA A 147 15.12 13.71 16.16
C ALA A 147 15.43 13.45 17.62
N ARG A 148 14.82 14.22 18.54
CA ARG A 148 14.96 14.00 19.99
C ARG A 148 14.54 12.58 20.41
N SER A 149 13.44 12.06 19.84
CA SER A 149 13.00 10.68 20.15
C SER A 149 13.97 9.63 19.62
N LYS A 150 14.56 9.84 18.42
CA LYS A 150 15.56 8.93 17.86
C LYS A 150 16.87 8.95 18.64
N ARG A 151 17.34 10.12 19.06
CA ARG A 151 18.51 10.28 19.93
C ARG A 151 18.35 9.50 21.24
N LYS A 152 17.24 9.70 21.95
CA LYS A 152 16.93 8.92 23.17
C LYS A 152 16.91 7.41 22.91
N GLY A 153 16.40 6.98 21.73
CA GLY A 153 16.41 5.59 21.32
C GLY A 153 17.84 5.07 21.12
N GLU A 154 18.71 5.79 20.40
CA GLU A 154 20.11 5.41 20.19
C GLU A 154 20.90 5.36 21.51
N GLU A 155 20.65 6.29 22.45
CA GLU A 155 21.25 6.31 23.78
C GLU A 155 20.87 5.05 24.57
N MET A 156 19.58 4.70 24.61
CA MET A 156 19.11 3.48 25.28
C MET A 156 19.72 2.22 24.62
N VAL A 157 19.76 2.13 23.30
CA VAL A 157 20.36 0.98 22.60
C VAL A 157 21.85 0.85 22.91
N ARG A 158 22.59 1.96 23.02
CA ARG A 158 23.99 1.97 23.46
C ARG A 158 24.13 1.48 24.91
N GLU A 159 23.24 1.88 25.80
CA GLU A 159 23.23 1.40 27.19
C GLU A 159 22.99 -0.12 27.25
N TYR A 160 22.00 -0.62 26.50
CA TYR A 160 21.66 -2.04 26.48
C TYR A 160 22.68 -2.92 25.74
N SER A 161 23.62 -2.34 24.98
CA SER A 161 24.69 -3.10 24.33
C SER A 161 25.62 -3.79 25.32
N LYS A 162 25.57 -3.45 26.60
CA LYS A 162 26.23 -4.15 27.72
C LYS A 162 25.58 -5.52 28.03
N HIS A 163 24.36 -5.76 27.59
CA HIS A 163 23.61 -6.99 27.84
C HIS A 163 23.56 -7.92 26.64
N PHE A 164 23.49 -7.36 25.43
CA PHE A 164 23.45 -8.10 24.17
C PHE A 164 23.96 -7.20 23.01
N PRO A 165 24.52 -7.78 21.94
CA PRO A 165 24.99 -7.00 20.80
C PRO A 165 23.90 -6.15 20.16
N CYS A 166 24.23 -4.88 19.85
CA CYS A 166 23.31 -3.92 19.25
C CYS A 166 23.91 -3.25 18.01
N SER A 167 23.06 -2.96 17.02
CA SER A 167 23.44 -2.16 15.86
C SER A 167 22.41 -1.05 15.63
N VAL A 168 22.89 0.17 15.42
CA VAL A 168 22.05 1.31 15.00
C VAL A 168 22.20 1.48 13.49
N ILE A 169 21.07 1.57 12.77
CA ILE A 169 21.07 1.77 11.30
C ILE A 169 20.44 3.12 10.99
N ARG A 170 21.24 4.14 10.74
CA ARG A 170 20.76 5.47 10.34
C ARG A 170 20.40 5.48 8.87
N SER A 171 19.11 5.40 8.56
CA SER A 171 18.64 5.35 7.16
C SER A 171 18.42 6.75 6.57
N ALA A 172 18.71 6.86 5.29
CA ALA A 172 18.25 7.93 4.41
C ALA A 172 16.72 7.93 4.27
N ALA A 173 16.16 8.86 3.50
CA ALA A 173 14.75 8.86 3.16
C ALA A 173 14.38 7.60 2.37
N VAL A 174 13.63 6.70 3.03
CA VAL A 174 13.30 5.39 2.46
C VAL A 174 12.13 5.52 1.49
N PHE A 175 12.30 5.05 0.26
CA PHE A 175 11.25 4.98 -0.75
C PHE A 175 11.14 3.58 -1.36
N THR A 176 10.01 3.29 -1.99
CA THR A 176 9.73 2.04 -2.70
C THR A 176 9.40 2.32 -4.17
N ASP A 177 9.19 1.28 -4.96
CA ASP A 177 8.69 1.40 -6.34
C ASP A 177 7.29 2.02 -6.43
N TRP A 178 6.55 2.09 -5.32
CA TRP A 178 5.28 2.80 -5.20
C TRP A 178 5.45 4.22 -4.64
N CYS A 179 6.68 4.73 -4.55
CA CYS A 179 7.07 5.94 -3.84
C CYS A 179 7.03 5.78 -2.30
N GLU A 180 5.85 5.63 -1.70
CA GLU A 180 5.54 5.43 -0.27
C GLU A 180 6.35 6.33 0.71
N TYR A 181 7.04 7.33 0.21
CA TYR A 181 7.68 8.37 1.00
C TYR A 181 6.92 9.69 0.81
N GLY A 182 6.26 10.14 1.87
CA GLY A 182 5.28 11.24 1.82
C GLY A 182 5.79 12.53 1.18
N MET A 183 7.05 12.91 1.44
CA MET A 183 7.65 14.11 0.85
C MET A 183 7.80 13.98 -0.67
N LEU A 184 8.40 12.87 -1.12
CA LEU A 184 8.62 12.61 -2.55
C LEU A 184 7.27 12.52 -3.30
N TYR A 185 6.29 11.83 -2.73
CA TYR A 185 4.94 11.75 -3.28
C TYR A 185 4.30 13.13 -3.48
N ILE A 186 4.39 13.99 -2.46
CA ILE A 186 3.82 15.35 -2.52
C ILE A 186 4.54 16.18 -3.59
N PHE A 187 5.88 16.06 -3.70
CA PHE A 187 6.65 16.72 -4.73
C PHE A 187 6.22 16.27 -6.13
N LEU A 188 6.18 14.97 -6.39
CA LEU A 188 5.76 14.43 -7.69
C LEU A 188 4.34 14.87 -8.06
N LYS A 189 3.39 14.75 -7.12
CA LYS A 189 2.00 15.17 -7.35
C LYS A 189 1.88 16.67 -7.65
N ARG A 190 2.69 17.51 -7.01
CA ARG A 190 2.75 18.94 -7.27
C ARG A 190 3.41 19.25 -8.63
N TRP A 191 4.58 18.68 -8.90
CA TRP A 191 5.36 18.97 -10.10
C TRP A 191 4.66 18.51 -11.38
N PHE A 192 3.86 17.46 -11.31
CA PHE A 192 3.08 16.94 -12.44
C PHE A 192 1.72 17.64 -12.58
N SER A 193 1.35 18.51 -11.66
CA SER A 193 0.14 19.31 -11.80
C SER A 193 0.28 20.24 -13.02
N ARG A 194 -0.84 20.47 -13.74
CA ARG A 194 -0.87 21.42 -14.87
C ARG A 194 -0.76 22.89 -14.45
N LYS A 195 -0.73 23.15 -13.12
CA LYS A 195 -0.64 24.51 -12.56
C LYS A 195 0.79 25.03 -12.71
N TRP A 196 0.95 26.27 -13.12
CA TRP A 196 2.27 26.93 -13.26
C TRP A 196 3.10 26.89 -11.96
N GLY A 197 2.44 26.99 -10.81
CA GLY A 197 3.07 26.87 -9.49
C GLY A 197 3.72 25.51 -9.21
N GLY A 198 3.41 24.45 -9.98
CA GLY A 198 4.07 23.16 -9.90
C GLY A 198 5.55 23.18 -10.29
N ARG A 199 6.01 24.24 -10.99
CA ARG A 199 7.41 24.39 -11.41
C ARG A 199 8.27 25.20 -10.44
N ILE A 200 7.68 25.78 -9.39
CA ILE A 200 8.40 26.65 -8.46
C ILE A 200 9.18 25.81 -7.44
N LEU A 201 10.49 26.07 -7.38
CA LEU A 201 11.39 25.58 -6.34
C LEU A 201 11.90 26.78 -5.51
N ALA A 202 11.93 26.60 -4.18
CA ALA A 202 12.48 27.63 -3.27
C ALA A 202 14.01 27.70 -3.38
N GLY A 203 14.56 28.90 -3.26
CA GLY A 203 15.99 29.16 -3.35
C GLY A 203 16.52 28.89 -4.77
N LYS A 204 17.65 28.23 -4.85
CA LYS A 204 18.30 27.79 -6.10
C LYS A 204 17.91 26.36 -6.49
N GLY A 205 17.02 25.71 -5.71
CA GLY A 205 16.66 24.30 -5.87
C GLY A 205 17.73 23.34 -5.37
N GLU A 206 18.73 23.84 -4.64
CA GLU A 206 19.87 23.08 -4.15
C GLU A 206 19.59 22.33 -2.81
N SER A 207 18.40 22.55 -2.21
CA SER A 207 18.00 21.76 -1.04
C SER A 207 18.08 20.28 -1.37
N ALA A 208 18.89 19.51 -0.62
CA ALA A 208 19.19 18.13 -0.95
C ALA A 208 19.15 17.23 0.27
N VAL A 209 18.59 16.03 0.10
CA VAL A 209 18.58 14.97 1.10
C VAL A 209 18.96 13.63 0.44
N PRO A 210 19.52 12.69 1.20
CA PRO A 210 19.81 11.36 0.69
C PRO A 210 18.53 10.51 0.60
N TYR A 211 18.47 9.63 -0.39
CA TYR A 211 17.39 8.67 -0.58
C TYR A 211 17.93 7.25 -0.66
N ILE A 212 17.23 6.31 -0.05
CA ILE A 212 17.54 4.88 -0.17
C ILE A 212 16.30 4.10 -0.57
N HIS A 213 16.45 3.19 -1.51
CA HIS A 213 15.37 2.26 -1.85
C HIS A 213 15.20 1.20 -0.76
N ALA A 214 13.95 0.83 -0.44
CA ALA A 214 13.64 -0.18 0.59
C ALA A 214 14.36 -1.51 0.34
N TYR A 215 14.59 -1.88 -0.91
CA TYR A 215 15.35 -3.09 -1.26
C TYR A 215 16.79 -3.03 -0.73
N ASP A 216 17.50 -1.93 -0.94
CA ASP A 216 18.89 -1.78 -0.49
C ASP A 216 18.97 -1.68 1.04
N LEU A 217 18.03 -1.00 1.68
CA LEU A 217 17.92 -0.99 3.14
C LEU A 217 17.72 -2.41 3.67
N ASN A 218 16.84 -3.21 3.08
CA ASN A 218 16.59 -4.58 3.51
C ASN A 218 17.82 -5.48 3.31
N ARG A 219 18.57 -5.29 2.21
CA ARG A 219 19.85 -5.99 2.01
C ARG A 219 20.84 -5.66 3.12
N LEU A 220 20.97 -4.40 3.51
CA LEU A 220 21.83 -4.00 4.63
C LEU A 220 21.38 -4.68 5.93
N LEU A 221 20.08 -4.63 6.25
CA LEU A 221 19.52 -5.25 7.45
C LEU A 221 19.80 -6.76 7.49
N LEU A 222 19.59 -7.47 6.37
CA LEU A 222 19.91 -8.90 6.26
C LEU A 222 21.40 -9.17 6.42
N THR A 223 22.27 -8.33 5.85
CA THR A 223 23.73 -8.44 6.01
C THR A 223 24.15 -8.31 7.47
N VAL A 224 23.54 -7.38 8.24
CA VAL A 224 23.81 -7.24 9.68
C VAL A 224 23.42 -8.52 10.44
N PHE A 225 22.29 -9.16 10.11
CA PHE A 225 21.89 -10.40 10.77
C PHE A 225 22.73 -11.61 10.38
N ARG A 226 23.10 -11.72 9.09
CA ARG A 226 23.94 -12.81 8.59
C ARG A 226 25.34 -12.76 9.20
N ASN A 227 25.90 -11.57 9.32
CA ASN A 227 27.26 -11.35 9.82
C ASN A 227 27.31 -11.07 11.34
N SER A 228 26.19 -11.29 12.05
CA SER A 228 26.02 -10.89 13.46
C SER A 228 27.19 -11.29 14.37
N ASP A 229 27.75 -12.48 14.18
CA ASP A 229 28.80 -13.03 15.05
C ASP A 229 30.16 -12.33 14.83
N GLY A 230 30.40 -11.76 13.65
CA GLY A 230 31.62 -11.02 13.31
C GLY A 230 31.55 -9.51 13.55
N LEU A 231 30.39 -8.98 13.94
CA LEU A 231 30.21 -7.55 14.16
C LEU A 231 30.47 -7.17 15.64
N PRO A 232 30.94 -5.93 15.89
CA PRO A 232 31.12 -5.41 17.25
C PRO A 232 29.88 -5.52 18.13
N ALA A 233 30.06 -5.52 19.46
CA ALA A 233 28.95 -5.51 20.42
C ALA A 233 28.07 -4.28 20.27
N PHE A 234 28.63 -3.15 19.87
CA PHE A 234 27.88 -1.97 19.49
C PHE A 234 28.51 -1.29 18.28
N ASP A 235 27.71 -0.97 17.30
CA ASP A 235 28.15 -0.15 16.17
C ASP A 235 26.98 0.61 15.53
N THR A 236 27.32 1.68 14.79
CA THR A 236 26.39 2.50 14.03
C THR A 236 26.75 2.39 12.55
N TYR A 237 25.75 2.16 11.70
CA TYR A 237 25.87 2.07 10.25
C TYR A 237 24.95 3.07 9.57
N ILE A 238 25.33 3.53 8.39
CA ILE A 238 24.52 4.42 7.55
C ILE A 238 23.97 3.65 6.35
N ALA A 239 22.65 3.54 6.28
CA ALA A 239 21.93 3.00 5.12
C ALA A 239 21.61 4.14 4.14
N SER A 240 22.57 4.50 3.30
CA SER A 240 22.46 5.58 2.30
C SER A 240 23.50 5.39 1.18
N PRO A 241 23.19 5.82 -0.06
CA PRO A 241 24.23 6.21 -1.00
C PRO A 241 25.02 7.39 -0.44
N ASP A 242 26.24 7.59 -0.97
CA ASP A 242 27.00 8.80 -0.66
C ASP A 242 26.37 10.04 -1.29
N GLY A 243 26.66 11.20 -0.71
CA GLY A 243 26.13 12.48 -1.16
C GLY A 243 24.67 12.69 -0.79
N SER A 244 23.99 13.46 -1.61
CA SER A 244 22.58 13.78 -1.49
C SER A 244 21.98 14.08 -2.87
N THR A 245 20.65 14.12 -2.98
CA THR A 245 19.97 14.43 -4.25
C THR A 245 19.16 15.72 -4.08
N SER A 246 19.41 16.70 -4.95
CA SER A 246 18.77 18.01 -4.88
C SER A 246 17.33 18.00 -5.43
N HIS A 247 16.52 18.97 -4.98
CA HIS A 247 15.16 19.15 -5.50
C HIS A 247 15.18 19.51 -7.00
N ARG A 248 16.23 20.20 -7.49
CA ARG A 248 16.41 20.47 -8.91
C ARG A 248 16.59 19.18 -9.71
N GLU A 249 17.52 18.32 -9.31
CA GLU A 249 17.79 17.05 -10.01
C GLU A 249 16.55 16.15 -10.01
N LEU A 250 15.85 16.06 -8.87
CA LEU A 250 14.60 15.33 -8.77
C LEU A 250 13.54 15.88 -9.72
N PHE A 251 13.33 17.21 -9.72
CA PHE A 251 12.34 17.87 -10.57
C PHE A 251 12.65 17.66 -12.06
N GLU A 252 13.88 17.95 -12.49
CA GLU A 252 14.28 17.86 -13.90
C GLU A 252 14.16 16.41 -14.41
N THR A 253 14.60 15.44 -13.61
CA THR A 253 14.49 14.00 -13.95
C THR A 253 13.03 13.56 -14.01
N ALA A 254 12.25 13.87 -12.99
CA ALA A 254 10.83 13.49 -12.93
C ALA A 254 10.01 14.15 -14.05
N ALA A 255 10.24 15.45 -14.30
CA ALA A 255 9.54 16.19 -15.35
C ALA A 255 9.87 15.64 -16.75
N ARG A 256 11.13 15.30 -17.01
CA ARG A 256 11.56 14.68 -18.27
C ARG A 256 10.82 13.37 -18.53
N PHE A 257 10.76 12.48 -17.55
CA PHE A 257 10.07 11.19 -17.70
C PHE A 257 8.53 11.34 -17.79
N TYR A 258 7.96 12.29 -17.03
CA TYR A 258 6.51 12.46 -17.03
C TYR A 258 5.99 13.14 -18.29
N PHE A 259 6.65 14.23 -18.74
CA PHE A 259 6.20 15.05 -19.87
C PHE A 259 6.85 14.68 -21.21
N GLY A 260 7.84 13.76 -21.21
CA GLY A 260 8.60 13.38 -22.40
C GLY A 260 9.52 14.50 -22.94
N LYS A 261 9.71 15.59 -22.19
CA LYS A 261 10.55 16.73 -22.55
C LYS A 261 11.14 17.41 -21.32
N GLU A 262 12.26 18.05 -21.49
CA GLU A 262 12.89 18.83 -20.44
C GLU A 262 12.01 20.01 -20.03
N LYS A 263 11.84 20.18 -18.73
CA LYS A 263 11.21 21.36 -18.13
C LYS A 263 12.15 21.96 -17.10
N LYS A 264 12.45 23.22 -17.26
CA LYS A 264 13.26 23.97 -16.29
C LYS A 264 12.39 24.42 -15.12
N PRO A 265 12.84 24.26 -13.87
CA PRO A 265 12.15 24.82 -12.71
C PRO A 265 12.20 26.36 -12.73
N LEU A 266 11.27 26.97 -12.01
CA LEU A 266 11.27 28.40 -11.71
C LEU A 266 11.81 28.58 -10.29
N PHE A 267 12.91 29.30 -10.14
CA PHE A 267 13.53 29.51 -8.83
C PHE A 267 12.92 30.74 -8.15
N LEU A 268 12.45 30.54 -6.92
CA LEU A 268 11.94 31.61 -6.08
C LEU A 268 13.01 32.00 -5.04
N PRO A 269 13.67 33.15 -5.17
CA PRO A 269 14.70 33.58 -4.21
C PRO A 269 14.22 33.55 -2.77
N LYS A 270 15.11 33.21 -1.82
CA LYS A 270 14.78 33.09 -0.38
C LYS A 270 14.07 34.33 0.16
N LEU A 271 14.50 35.52 -0.24
CA LEU A 271 13.90 36.80 0.18
C LEU A 271 12.41 36.92 -0.17
N ILE A 272 11.96 36.24 -1.23
CA ILE A 272 10.55 36.22 -1.66
C ILE A 272 9.85 34.95 -1.11
N ALA A 273 10.55 33.82 -1.11
CA ALA A 273 9.98 32.54 -0.67
C ALA A 273 9.58 32.58 0.81
N VAL A 274 10.40 33.18 1.67
CA VAL A 274 10.17 33.25 3.11
C VAL A 274 8.86 33.99 3.45
N PRO A 275 8.66 35.26 3.06
CA PRO A 275 7.41 35.95 3.34
C PRO A 275 6.20 35.30 2.66
N ALA A 276 6.36 34.76 1.44
CA ALA A 276 5.28 34.09 0.73
C ALA A 276 4.77 32.83 1.45
N VAL A 277 5.67 31.99 1.99
CA VAL A 277 5.30 30.78 2.75
C VAL A 277 4.66 31.15 4.09
N ILE A 278 5.18 32.15 4.79
CA ILE A 278 4.61 32.62 6.07
C ILE A 278 3.20 33.18 5.84
N PHE A 279 3.03 34.07 4.86
CA PHE A 279 1.73 34.65 4.53
C PHE A 279 0.71 33.58 4.14
N ARG A 280 1.11 32.63 3.29
CA ARG A 280 0.26 31.50 2.90
C ARG A 280 -0.11 30.60 4.08
N ASP A 281 0.82 30.34 5.00
CA ASP A 281 0.54 29.52 6.20
C ASP A 281 -0.50 30.22 7.09
N ILE A 282 -0.37 31.54 7.28
CA ILE A 282 -1.34 32.34 8.06
C ILE A 282 -2.72 32.31 7.38
N LEU A 283 -2.81 32.64 6.09
CA LEU A 283 -4.07 32.64 5.33
C LEU A 283 -4.78 31.30 5.37
N LEU A 284 -4.07 30.20 5.15
CA LEU A 284 -4.68 28.88 5.14
C LEU A 284 -5.10 28.41 6.54
N ARG A 285 -4.41 28.85 7.59
CA ARG A 285 -4.85 28.59 8.98
C ARG A 285 -6.17 29.27 9.30
N LEU A 286 -6.42 30.48 8.78
CA LEU A 286 -7.67 31.19 8.98
C LEU A 286 -8.89 30.43 8.39
N VAL A 287 -8.68 29.65 7.33
CA VAL A 287 -9.72 28.80 6.72
C VAL A 287 -9.63 27.33 7.17
N GLY A 288 -8.98 27.05 8.30
CA GLY A 288 -8.86 25.71 8.87
C GLY A 288 -7.98 24.73 8.07
N ARG A 289 -7.25 25.23 7.08
CA ARG A 289 -6.34 24.41 6.25
C ARG A 289 -4.89 24.69 6.63
N ARG A 290 -4.05 23.68 6.42
CA ARG A 290 -2.60 23.84 6.63
C ARG A 290 -1.86 23.48 5.33
N PRO A 291 -1.00 24.37 4.81
CA PRO A 291 -0.20 24.07 3.64
C PRO A 291 0.83 22.99 3.96
N PHE A 292 1.37 22.34 2.93
CA PHE A 292 2.46 21.39 3.11
C PHE A 292 3.75 22.12 3.52
N GLU A 293 4.10 23.19 2.82
CA GLU A 293 5.26 24.01 3.14
C GLU A 293 5.02 24.78 4.43
N ARG A 294 5.90 24.57 5.40
CA ARG A 294 5.87 25.18 6.73
C ARG A 294 6.97 26.22 6.88
N PRO A 295 6.77 27.25 7.71
CA PRO A 295 7.81 28.22 8.02
C PRO A 295 9.13 27.61 8.49
N TRP A 296 9.09 26.54 9.31
CA TRP A 296 10.31 25.87 9.78
C TRP A 296 11.14 25.20 8.67
N MET A 297 10.54 24.83 7.54
CA MET A 297 11.24 24.25 6.38
C MET A 297 12.14 25.26 5.69
N LEU A 298 11.86 26.55 5.83
CA LEU A 298 12.59 27.63 5.18
C LEU A 298 14.06 27.71 5.58
N LYS A 299 14.38 27.30 6.81
CA LYS A 299 15.77 27.23 7.30
C LYS A 299 16.63 26.23 6.52
N TYR A 300 16.02 25.23 5.89
CA TYR A 300 16.70 24.20 5.12
C TYR A 300 16.80 24.49 3.63
N VAL A 301 16.27 25.64 3.16
CA VAL A 301 16.35 26.01 1.74
C VAL A 301 17.80 26.17 1.34
N ASP A 302 18.19 25.47 0.27
CA ASP A 302 19.54 25.36 -0.29
C ASP A 302 20.60 24.73 0.63
N LEU A 303 20.19 24.07 1.73
CA LEU A 303 21.08 23.24 2.52
C LEU A 303 21.11 21.81 1.97
N LYS A 304 22.26 21.16 2.09
CA LYS A 304 22.50 19.79 1.61
C LYS A 304 22.83 18.88 2.79
N LEU A 305 22.11 17.80 2.93
CA LEU A 305 22.45 16.73 3.89
C LEU A 305 23.38 15.73 3.18
N GLU A 306 24.63 16.15 3.02
CA GLU A 306 25.66 15.33 2.37
C GLU A 306 26.09 14.18 3.28
N ILE A 307 26.18 12.97 2.71
CA ILE A 307 26.50 11.73 3.45
C ILE A 307 27.82 11.14 2.95
N ASP A 308 28.58 10.59 3.88
CA ASP A 308 29.67 9.66 3.64
C ASP A 308 29.38 8.36 4.39
N SER A 309 29.05 7.30 3.65
CA SER A 309 28.76 5.96 4.16
C SER A 309 29.91 4.97 3.94
N SER A 310 31.11 5.45 3.67
CA SER A 310 32.30 4.63 3.34
C SER A 310 32.65 3.62 4.44
N TYR A 311 32.50 4.01 5.71
CA TYR A 311 32.70 3.09 6.83
C TYR A 311 31.70 1.92 6.78
N THR A 312 30.43 2.19 6.64
CA THR A 312 29.39 1.15 6.55
C THR A 312 29.64 0.20 5.39
N ARG A 313 29.97 0.72 4.21
CA ARG A 313 30.29 -0.10 3.03
C ARG A 313 31.44 -1.05 3.27
N LYS A 314 32.50 -0.55 3.89
CA LYS A 314 33.67 -1.36 4.23
C LYS A 314 33.37 -2.38 5.33
N ALA A 315 32.72 -1.95 6.43
CA ALA A 315 32.46 -2.80 7.59
C ALA A 315 31.48 -3.94 7.30
N LEU A 316 30.50 -3.71 6.44
CA LEU A 316 29.48 -4.70 6.11
C LEU A 316 29.69 -5.36 4.73
N SER A 317 30.70 -4.97 3.96
CA SER A 317 30.86 -5.37 2.55
C SER A 317 29.55 -5.21 1.77
N TRP A 318 28.87 -4.08 2.02
CA TRP A 318 27.57 -3.76 1.45
C TRP A 318 27.66 -2.47 0.65
N GLU A 319 26.95 -2.43 -0.48
CA GLU A 319 26.88 -1.25 -1.33
C GLU A 319 25.46 -1.10 -1.90
N PRO A 320 24.89 0.14 -1.89
CA PRO A 320 23.61 0.38 -2.54
C PRO A 320 23.73 0.14 -4.05
N ALA A 321 22.77 -0.59 -4.61
CA ALA A 321 22.80 -0.92 -6.03
C ALA A 321 22.44 0.30 -6.89
N PRO A 322 23.27 0.68 -7.88
CA PRO A 322 23.06 1.88 -8.71
C PRO A 322 21.68 1.93 -9.39
N ARG A 323 21.08 0.77 -9.69
CA ARG A 323 19.73 0.68 -10.30
C ARG A 323 18.61 1.18 -9.39
N PHE A 324 18.85 1.24 -8.07
CA PHE A 324 17.89 1.71 -7.07
C PHE A 324 18.16 3.16 -6.62
N HIS A 325 19.16 3.83 -7.19
CA HIS A 325 19.35 5.26 -6.96
C HIS A 325 18.09 6.04 -7.38
N VAL A 326 17.66 7.00 -6.55
CA VAL A 326 16.36 7.67 -6.71
C VAL A 326 16.16 8.30 -8.09
N LEU A 327 17.18 8.94 -8.66
CA LEU A 327 17.09 9.54 -10.00
C LEU A 327 16.92 8.46 -11.09
N ARG A 328 17.66 7.34 -10.98
CA ARG A 328 17.53 6.24 -11.94
C ARG A 328 16.19 5.51 -11.77
N ARG A 329 15.71 5.36 -10.54
CA ARG A 329 14.42 4.72 -10.25
C ARG A 329 13.21 5.60 -10.56
N MET A 330 13.43 6.90 -10.77
CA MET A 330 12.36 7.87 -11.06
C MET A 330 11.49 7.47 -12.26
N LEU A 331 12.07 6.85 -13.29
CA LEU A 331 11.30 6.33 -14.43
C LEU A 331 10.22 5.31 -13.97
N TYR A 332 10.59 4.38 -13.09
CA TYR A 332 9.64 3.41 -12.53
C TYR A 332 8.52 4.06 -11.73
N LEU A 333 8.87 5.05 -10.91
CA LEU A 333 7.89 5.79 -10.13
C LEU A 333 6.88 6.50 -11.03
N VAL A 334 7.36 7.15 -12.08
CA VAL A 334 6.53 7.87 -13.05
C VAL A 334 5.63 6.91 -13.83
N GLU A 335 6.17 5.78 -14.30
CA GLU A 335 5.40 4.79 -15.04
C GLU A 335 4.32 4.13 -14.17
N LYS A 336 4.60 3.78 -12.92
CA LYS A 336 3.58 3.28 -11.99
C LYS A 336 2.49 4.30 -11.73
N MET A 337 2.86 5.56 -11.53
CA MET A 337 1.90 6.65 -11.33
C MET A 337 0.97 6.85 -12.53
N LYS A 338 1.49 6.70 -13.79
CA LYS A 338 0.70 6.83 -15.02
C LYS A 338 -0.21 5.62 -15.27
N ASN A 339 0.34 4.42 -15.13
CA ASN A 339 -0.33 3.20 -15.55
C ASN A 339 -1.22 2.59 -14.46
N GLN A 340 -0.93 2.88 -13.18
CA GLN A 340 -1.64 2.34 -12.02
C GLN A 340 -1.95 3.46 -10.99
N PRO A 341 -2.68 4.53 -11.37
CA PRO A 341 -2.89 5.71 -10.54
C PRO A 341 -3.63 5.40 -9.23
N ASP A 342 -4.63 4.52 -9.26
CA ASP A 342 -5.40 4.16 -8.07
C ASP A 342 -4.55 3.43 -7.04
N GLU A 343 -3.71 2.47 -7.48
CA GLU A 343 -2.81 1.74 -6.59
C GLU A 343 -1.70 2.66 -6.07
N TRP A 344 -1.18 3.53 -6.94
CA TRP A 344 -0.23 4.57 -6.56
C TRP A 344 -0.78 5.47 -5.42
N ASP A 345 -1.99 6.01 -5.60
CA ASP A 345 -2.61 6.87 -4.59
C ASP A 345 -2.93 6.08 -3.30
N PHE A 346 -3.37 4.83 -3.42
CA PHE A 346 -3.63 3.95 -2.27
C PHE A 346 -2.37 3.69 -1.43
N MET A 347 -1.27 3.25 -2.06
CA MET A 347 -0.02 2.94 -1.37
C MET A 347 0.55 4.18 -0.68
N ASN A 348 0.48 5.34 -1.34
CA ASN A 348 0.96 6.60 -0.78
C ASN A 348 0.03 7.19 0.28
N ALA A 349 -1.29 6.99 0.20
CA ALA A 349 -2.22 7.36 1.27
C ALA A 349 -1.90 6.61 2.56
N ARG A 350 -1.52 5.33 2.47
CA ARG A 350 -1.04 4.53 3.63
C ARG A 350 0.25 5.11 4.22
N ALA A 351 1.20 5.49 3.37
CA ALA A 351 2.45 6.11 3.79
C ALA A 351 2.21 7.44 4.53
N LEU A 352 1.23 8.21 4.08
CA LEU A 352 0.79 9.46 4.70
C LEU A 352 -0.08 9.24 5.96
N LYS A 353 -0.26 8.00 6.40
CA LYS A 353 -1.15 7.61 7.52
C LYS A 353 -2.61 8.09 7.32
N ARG A 354 -3.01 8.38 6.09
CA ARG A 354 -4.41 8.57 5.74
C ARG A 354 -5.06 7.19 5.77
N VAL A 355 -6.24 7.10 6.38
CA VAL A 355 -7.02 5.86 6.36
C VAL A 355 -7.38 5.61 4.90
N ALA A 356 -6.64 4.72 4.25
CA ALA A 356 -6.94 4.27 2.91
C ALA A 356 -7.61 2.92 3.05
N VAL A 357 -8.93 2.92 2.96
CA VAL A 357 -9.72 1.71 2.78
C VAL A 357 -9.80 1.47 1.27
N ARG A 358 -9.51 0.26 0.81
CA ARG A 358 -9.81 -0.14 -0.56
C ARG A 358 -11.33 -0.30 -0.67
N SER A 359 -12.00 0.74 -1.12
CA SER A 359 -13.46 0.79 -1.19
C SER A 359 -14.04 -0.39 -1.98
N ASN A 360 -13.39 -0.79 -3.07
CA ASN A 360 -13.80 -1.96 -3.84
C ASN A 360 -13.67 -3.28 -3.05
N LEU A 361 -12.67 -3.44 -2.18
CA LEU A 361 -12.53 -4.64 -1.35
C LEU A 361 -13.56 -4.66 -0.22
N LEU A 362 -13.91 -3.50 0.32
CA LEU A 362 -14.97 -3.43 1.34
C LEU A 362 -16.33 -3.78 0.72
N ILE A 363 -16.65 -3.23 -0.46
CA ILE A 363 -17.87 -3.59 -1.21
C ILE A 363 -17.85 -5.09 -1.53
N TYR A 364 -16.71 -5.63 -2.01
CA TYR A 364 -16.54 -7.07 -2.26
C TYR A 364 -16.81 -7.92 -1.00
N GLU A 365 -16.26 -7.55 0.16
CA GLU A 365 -16.45 -8.29 1.42
C GLU A 365 -17.92 -8.33 1.83
N VAL A 366 -18.63 -7.22 1.70
CA VAL A 366 -20.08 -7.14 1.97
C VAL A 366 -20.86 -8.01 0.98
N MET A 367 -20.53 -7.95 -0.33
CA MET A 367 -21.16 -8.80 -1.34
C MET A 367 -20.96 -10.28 -1.04
N VAL A 368 -19.74 -10.71 -0.65
CA VAL A 368 -19.48 -12.10 -0.27
C VAL A 368 -20.27 -12.52 0.98
N LYS A 369 -20.32 -11.64 1.99
CA LYS A 369 -21.05 -11.90 3.24
C LYS A 369 -22.56 -12.05 3.04
N ARG A 370 -23.13 -11.28 2.09
CA ARG A 370 -24.57 -11.23 1.83
C ARG A 370 -25.00 -12.07 0.61
N LYS A 371 -24.10 -12.90 0.07
CA LYS A 371 -24.32 -13.63 -1.19
C LYS A 371 -25.66 -14.38 -1.20
N ASP A 372 -25.89 -15.24 -0.24
CA ASP A 372 -27.05 -16.15 -0.23
C ASP A 372 -28.36 -15.36 -0.06
N GLU A 373 -28.39 -14.36 0.83
CA GLU A 373 -29.54 -13.47 1.05
C GLU A 373 -29.90 -12.71 -0.24
N MET A 374 -28.89 -12.20 -0.95
CA MET A 374 -29.13 -11.45 -2.20
C MET A 374 -29.62 -12.36 -3.33
N ILE A 375 -29.03 -13.56 -3.46
CA ILE A 375 -29.49 -14.52 -4.48
C ILE A 375 -30.93 -14.95 -4.22
N ASP A 376 -31.28 -15.24 -2.97
CA ASP A 376 -32.65 -15.63 -2.63
C ASP A 376 -33.66 -14.49 -2.88
N GLU A 377 -33.32 -13.26 -2.57
CA GLU A 377 -34.16 -12.08 -2.87
C GLU A 377 -34.37 -11.90 -4.38
N ILE A 378 -33.31 -11.97 -5.18
CA ILE A 378 -33.39 -11.88 -6.64
C ILE A 378 -34.25 -13.01 -7.19
N LYS A 379 -34.06 -14.24 -6.70
CA LYS A 379 -34.85 -15.40 -7.09
C LYS A 379 -36.35 -15.18 -6.79
N GLN A 380 -36.69 -14.71 -5.58
CA GLN A 380 -38.08 -14.39 -5.21
C GLN A 380 -38.66 -13.34 -6.13
N PHE A 381 -37.92 -12.29 -6.43
CA PHE A 381 -38.33 -11.21 -7.31
C PHE A 381 -38.66 -11.70 -8.75
N LEU A 382 -37.83 -12.55 -9.33
CA LEU A 382 -38.05 -13.09 -10.69
C LEU A 382 -39.21 -14.12 -10.73
N LEU A 383 -39.45 -14.82 -9.61
CA LEU A 383 -40.51 -15.83 -9.50
C LEU A 383 -41.81 -15.26 -8.95
N ASP A 384 -41.92 -13.97 -8.69
CA ASP A 384 -43.12 -13.34 -8.20
C ASP A 384 -44.28 -13.54 -9.20
N PRO A 385 -45.40 -14.16 -8.76
CA PRO A 385 -46.54 -14.40 -9.64
C PRO A 385 -47.11 -13.16 -10.31
N TRP A 386 -47.02 -11.99 -9.67
CA TRP A 386 -47.47 -10.70 -10.22
C TRP A 386 -46.61 -10.22 -11.40
N ARG A 387 -45.40 -10.75 -11.57
CA ARG A 387 -44.47 -10.45 -12.65
C ARG A 387 -44.44 -11.49 -13.75
N LYS A 388 -45.41 -12.39 -13.81
CA LYS A 388 -45.49 -13.50 -14.77
C LYS A 388 -45.44 -13.06 -16.25
N ILE A 389 -46.00 -11.90 -16.55
CA ILE A 389 -45.98 -11.37 -17.91
C ILE A 389 -44.57 -10.86 -18.27
N GLU A 390 -43.89 -10.27 -17.32
CA GLU A 390 -42.57 -9.66 -17.50
C GLU A 390 -41.43 -10.72 -17.55
N PHE A 391 -41.53 -11.77 -16.71
CA PHE A 391 -40.52 -12.83 -16.56
C PHE A 391 -41.10 -14.22 -16.87
N SER A 392 -41.81 -14.36 -17.99
CA SER A 392 -42.54 -15.57 -18.33
C SER A 392 -41.66 -16.80 -18.53
N HIS A 393 -40.45 -16.64 -19.08
CA HIS A 393 -39.50 -17.71 -19.29
C HIS A 393 -38.74 -18.04 -18.01
N TYR A 394 -38.34 -17.04 -17.21
CA TYR A 394 -37.69 -17.26 -15.91
C TYR A 394 -38.57 -18.09 -14.97
N GLN A 395 -39.91 -17.88 -14.99
CA GLN A 395 -40.83 -18.64 -14.15
C GLN A 395 -41.05 -20.10 -14.59
N ARG A 396 -40.62 -20.44 -15.81
CA ARG A 396 -40.65 -21.83 -16.33
C ARG A 396 -39.35 -22.59 -16.06
N LEU A 397 -38.28 -21.89 -15.69
CA LEU A 397 -36.99 -22.53 -15.39
C LEU A 397 -37.12 -23.41 -14.14
N ASN A 398 -36.30 -24.46 -14.10
CA ASN A 398 -36.12 -25.22 -12.88
C ASN A 398 -35.56 -24.31 -11.79
N ARG A 399 -36.07 -24.42 -10.57
CA ARG A 399 -35.69 -23.54 -9.44
C ARG A 399 -34.24 -23.70 -9.02
N ASP A 400 -33.68 -24.88 -9.19
CA ASP A 400 -32.27 -25.15 -8.84
C ASP A 400 -31.33 -24.62 -9.93
N ASP A 401 -31.71 -24.76 -11.21
CA ASP A 401 -30.99 -24.18 -12.34
C ASP A 401 -30.98 -22.63 -12.25
N LEU A 402 -32.12 -22.03 -11.95
CA LEU A 402 -32.20 -20.58 -11.75
C LEU A 402 -31.34 -20.10 -10.57
N HIS A 403 -31.36 -20.84 -9.45
CA HIS A 403 -30.52 -20.49 -8.30
C HIS A 403 -29.02 -20.59 -8.65
N TRP A 404 -28.64 -21.61 -9.39
CA TRP A 404 -27.27 -21.78 -9.85
C TRP A 404 -26.84 -20.67 -10.82
N ASP A 405 -27.66 -20.31 -11.79
CA ASP A 405 -27.40 -19.23 -12.76
C ASP A 405 -27.20 -17.87 -12.06
N LEU A 406 -28.09 -17.55 -11.11
CA LEU A 406 -27.99 -16.36 -10.30
C LEU A 406 -26.74 -16.36 -9.43
N GLY A 407 -26.35 -17.53 -8.92
CA GLY A 407 -25.11 -17.71 -8.17
C GLY A 407 -23.86 -17.41 -9.01
N VAL A 408 -23.82 -17.92 -10.24
CA VAL A 408 -22.72 -17.64 -11.21
C VAL A 408 -22.68 -16.15 -11.56
N PHE A 409 -23.80 -15.57 -11.94
CA PHE A 409 -23.88 -14.13 -12.23
C PHE A 409 -23.39 -13.27 -11.07
N TYR A 410 -23.89 -13.52 -9.86
CA TYR A 410 -23.53 -12.79 -8.66
C TYR A 410 -22.02 -12.93 -8.34
N GLN A 411 -21.47 -14.11 -8.49
CA GLN A 411 -20.05 -14.37 -8.26
C GLN A 411 -19.16 -13.62 -9.25
N LEU A 412 -19.55 -13.57 -10.54
CA LEU A 412 -18.80 -12.84 -11.56
C LEU A 412 -18.89 -11.32 -11.36
N LEU A 413 -20.07 -10.80 -10.99
CA LEU A 413 -20.23 -9.40 -10.61
C LEU A 413 -19.37 -9.05 -9.38
N THR A 414 -19.35 -9.92 -8.37
CA THR A 414 -18.52 -9.76 -7.17
C THR A 414 -17.02 -9.77 -7.53
N ALA A 415 -16.60 -10.67 -8.42
CA ALA A 415 -15.23 -10.71 -8.94
C ALA A 415 -14.86 -9.45 -9.73
N SER A 416 -15.78 -8.88 -10.50
CA SER A 416 -15.57 -7.63 -11.23
C SER A 416 -15.30 -6.45 -10.29
N VAL A 417 -16.01 -6.37 -9.17
CA VAL A 417 -15.78 -5.36 -8.11
C VAL A 417 -14.41 -5.54 -7.48
N ARG A 418 -14.05 -6.78 -7.12
CA ARG A 418 -12.75 -7.10 -6.52
C ARG A 418 -11.58 -6.70 -7.43
N ASN A 419 -11.65 -7.09 -8.69
CA ASN A 419 -10.58 -6.92 -9.67
C ASN A 419 -10.60 -5.55 -10.36
N LYS A 420 -11.64 -4.74 -10.15
CA LYS A 420 -11.93 -3.51 -10.89
C LYS A 420 -12.01 -3.74 -12.42
N ASP A 421 -12.46 -4.92 -12.81
CA ASP A 421 -12.61 -5.34 -14.20
C ASP A 421 -14.09 -5.58 -14.53
N ARG A 422 -14.70 -4.62 -15.22
CA ARG A 422 -16.11 -4.66 -15.61
C ARG A 422 -16.39 -5.60 -16.78
N LEU A 423 -15.36 -6.03 -17.50
CA LEU A 423 -15.54 -6.90 -18.68
C LEU A 423 -15.82 -8.35 -18.28
N ILE A 424 -15.50 -8.78 -17.07
CA ILE A 424 -15.78 -10.13 -16.58
C ILE A 424 -17.26 -10.53 -16.77
N PRO A 425 -18.25 -9.77 -16.24
CA PRO A 425 -19.65 -10.10 -16.45
C PRO A 425 -20.14 -9.86 -17.90
N VAL A 426 -19.52 -8.93 -18.63
CA VAL A 426 -19.83 -8.66 -20.03
C VAL A 426 -19.46 -9.87 -20.91
N HIS A 427 -18.27 -10.46 -20.73
CA HIS A 427 -17.86 -11.67 -21.42
C HIS A 427 -18.79 -12.85 -21.09
N TYR A 428 -19.19 -12.98 -19.81
CA TYR A 428 -20.19 -13.98 -19.43
C TYR A 428 -21.53 -13.77 -20.16
N ALA A 429 -21.99 -12.53 -20.27
CA ALA A 429 -23.22 -12.21 -20.97
C ALA A 429 -23.16 -12.64 -22.43
N ARG A 430 -22.07 -12.29 -23.14
CA ARG A 430 -21.87 -12.60 -24.55
C ARG A 430 -21.67 -14.09 -24.80
N ASP A 431 -20.77 -14.72 -24.05
CA ASP A 431 -20.26 -16.05 -24.40
C ASP A 431 -21.12 -17.19 -23.83
N LEU A 432 -21.96 -16.92 -22.82
CA LEU A 432 -22.76 -17.93 -22.13
C LEU A 432 -24.22 -17.53 -21.93
N LEU A 433 -24.51 -16.41 -21.26
CA LEU A 433 -25.88 -16.06 -20.92
C LEU A 433 -26.76 -15.92 -22.17
N CYS A 434 -26.33 -15.14 -23.16
CA CYS A 434 -27.11 -14.89 -24.38
C CYS A 434 -27.33 -16.14 -25.21
N PRO A 435 -26.30 -16.97 -25.55
CA PRO A 435 -26.52 -18.20 -26.30
C PRO A 435 -27.47 -19.17 -25.59
N ILE A 436 -27.37 -19.33 -24.27
CA ILE A 436 -28.25 -20.21 -23.50
C ILE A 436 -29.70 -19.67 -23.53
N ARG A 437 -29.93 -18.42 -23.15
CA ARG A 437 -31.26 -17.84 -23.10
C ARG A 437 -31.91 -17.75 -24.48
N PHE A 438 -31.13 -17.48 -25.51
CA PHE A 438 -31.61 -17.52 -26.88
C PHE A 438 -32.11 -18.90 -27.30
N SER A 439 -31.36 -19.97 -26.99
CA SER A 439 -31.74 -21.36 -27.27
C SER A 439 -32.98 -21.82 -26.47
N GLU A 440 -33.22 -21.25 -25.31
CA GLU A 440 -34.40 -21.48 -24.46
C GLU A 440 -35.62 -20.63 -24.88
N GLY A 441 -35.49 -19.82 -25.92
CA GLY A 441 -36.58 -19.01 -26.50
C GLY A 441 -36.86 -17.68 -25.78
N PHE A 442 -35.94 -17.22 -24.94
CA PHE A 442 -36.05 -15.90 -24.30
C PHE A 442 -35.97 -14.75 -25.31
N LYS A 443 -36.63 -13.66 -25.02
CA LYS A 443 -36.48 -12.40 -25.72
C LYS A 443 -35.41 -11.53 -25.05
N SER A 444 -34.67 -10.75 -25.87
CA SER A 444 -33.63 -9.83 -25.35
C SER A 444 -34.17 -8.91 -24.24
N GLY A 445 -35.35 -8.32 -24.43
CA GLY A 445 -35.96 -7.42 -23.45
C GLY A 445 -36.24 -8.07 -22.10
N GLU A 446 -36.65 -9.34 -22.06
CA GLU A 446 -36.86 -10.06 -20.80
C GLU A 446 -35.54 -10.29 -20.06
N VAL A 447 -34.47 -10.66 -20.78
CA VAL A 447 -33.15 -10.87 -20.20
C VAL A 447 -32.54 -9.55 -19.71
N CYS A 448 -32.64 -8.49 -20.51
CA CYS A 448 -32.16 -7.16 -20.15
C CYS A 448 -32.86 -6.62 -18.89
N THR A 449 -34.20 -6.76 -18.81
CA THR A 449 -34.98 -6.33 -17.65
C THR A 449 -34.57 -7.10 -16.40
N ALA A 450 -34.43 -8.43 -16.51
CA ALA A 450 -33.98 -9.28 -15.39
C ALA A 450 -32.59 -8.88 -14.86
N VAL A 451 -31.64 -8.60 -15.76
CA VAL A 451 -30.28 -8.16 -15.39
C VAL A 451 -30.30 -6.77 -14.77
N LEU A 452 -31.06 -5.83 -15.32
CA LEU A 452 -31.22 -4.48 -14.76
C LEU A 452 -31.82 -4.49 -13.36
N ASP A 453 -32.89 -5.23 -13.18
CA ASP A 453 -33.58 -5.28 -11.87
C ASP A 453 -32.77 -6.04 -10.84
N THR A 454 -32.07 -7.10 -11.23
CA THR A 454 -31.05 -7.76 -10.39
C THR A 454 -30.00 -6.75 -9.92
N GLY A 455 -29.49 -5.92 -10.83
CA GLY A 455 -28.53 -4.86 -10.48
C GLY A 455 -29.09 -3.82 -9.51
N LYS A 456 -30.36 -3.43 -9.66
CA LYS A 456 -31.05 -2.49 -8.74
C LYS A 456 -31.24 -3.09 -7.35
N ILE A 457 -31.61 -4.37 -7.25
CA ILE A 457 -31.74 -5.07 -5.96
C ILE A 457 -30.41 -5.09 -5.24
N ILE A 458 -29.34 -5.53 -5.92
CA ILE A 458 -27.98 -5.56 -5.35
C ILE A 458 -27.56 -4.17 -4.89
N LEU A 459 -27.77 -3.15 -5.74
CA LEU A 459 -27.45 -1.77 -5.42
C LEU A 459 -28.17 -1.27 -4.17
N SER A 460 -29.49 -1.46 -4.10
CA SER A 460 -30.30 -1.02 -2.96
C SER A 460 -29.79 -1.64 -1.66
N ARG A 461 -29.54 -2.94 -1.66
CA ARG A 461 -29.02 -3.65 -0.49
C ARG A 461 -27.63 -3.19 -0.06
N LEU A 462 -26.74 -2.91 -1.01
CA LEU A 462 -25.41 -2.38 -0.70
C LEU A 462 -25.47 -0.95 -0.15
N LEU A 463 -26.42 -0.13 -0.61
CA LEU A 463 -26.62 1.23 -0.09
C LEU A 463 -27.18 1.25 1.34
N ASP A 464 -27.93 0.23 1.73
CA ASP A 464 -28.47 0.08 3.08
C ASP A 464 -27.45 -0.43 4.11
N GLU A 465 -26.26 -0.92 3.65
CA GLU A 465 -25.24 -1.45 4.54
C GLU A 465 -24.48 -0.34 5.28
N PRO A 466 -24.51 -0.33 6.63
CA PRO A 466 -23.84 0.70 7.43
C PRO A 466 -22.33 0.78 7.20
N GLU A 467 -21.72 -0.39 6.87
CA GLU A 467 -20.27 -0.52 6.62
C GLU A 467 -19.84 0.22 5.34
N LEU A 468 -20.78 0.50 4.41
CA LEU A 468 -20.54 1.14 3.12
C LEU A 468 -20.98 2.62 3.06
N LYS A 469 -21.41 3.18 4.18
CA LYS A 469 -21.85 4.58 4.25
C LYS A 469 -20.77 5.55 3.77
N GLY A 470 -21.15 6.47 2.88
CA GLY A 470 -20.22 7.43 2.25
C GLY A 470 -19.54 6.91 0.99
N MET A 471 -19.92 5.71 0.51
CA MET A 471 -19.39 5.11 -0.73
C MET A 471 -20.44 5.01 -1.84
N GLU A 472 -21.56 5.70 -1.73
CA GLU A 472 -22.72 5.60 -2.61
C GLU A 472 -22.33 5.76 -4.09
N SER A 473 -21.53 6.77 -4.40
CA SER A 473 -21.05 7.02 -5.76
C SER A 473 -20.18 5.89 -6.31
N LEU A 474 -19.36 5.25 -5.46
CA LEU A 474 -18.51 4.13 -5.85
C LEU A 474 -19.35 2.87 -6.07
N ILE A 475 -20.32 2.60 -5.22
CA ILE A 475 -21.24 1.46 -5.36
C ILE A 475 -22.00 1.57 -6.67
N HIS A 476 -22.60 2.74 -6.96
CA HIS A 476 -23.24 3.01 -8.24
C HIS A 476 -22.30 2.74 -9.42
N ASN A 477 -21.07 3.25 -9.34
CA ASN A 477 -20.07 3.08 -10.38
C ASN A 477 -19.67 1.60 -10.60
N TYR A 478 -19.50 0.83 -9.53
CA TYR A 478 -19.12 -0.58 -9.64
C TYR A 478 -20.27 -1.48 -10.06
N ILE A 479 -21.47 -1.21 -9.64
CA ILE A 479 -22.64 -2.06 -9.91
C ILE A 479 -23.38 -1.59 -11.16
N LEU A 480 -23.97 -0.38 -11.15
CA LEU A 480 -24.84 0.04 -12.25
C LEU A 480 -24.13 0.19 -13.58
N LEU A 481 -22.91 0.74 -13.61
CA LEU A 481 -22.19 0.86 -14.89
C LEU A 481 -21.78 -0.51 -15.45
N THR A 482 -21.48 -1.47 -14.57
CA THR A 482 -21.18 -2.84 -15.00
C THR A 482 -22.41 -3.52 -15.56
N ILE A 483 -23.56 -3.37 -14.89
CA ILE A 483 -24.86 -3.87 -15.36
C ILE A 483 -25.25 -3.23 -16.69
N GLN A 484 -25.06 -1.91 -16.84
CA GLN A 484 -25.38 -1.23 -18.10
C GLN A 484 -24.52 -1.77 -19.26
N LEU A 485 -23.23 -1.98 -19.06
CA LEU A 485 -22.37 -2.60 -20.09
C LEU A 485 -22.84 -4.01 -20.46
N MET A 486 -23.30 -4.79 -19.47
CA MET A 486 -23.88 -6.11 -19.75
C MET A 486 -25.14 -6.04 -20.59
N VAL A 487 -26.05 -5.10 -20.28
CA VAL A 487 -27.31 -4.92 -21.02
C VAL A 487 -27.02 -4.54 -22.47
N ASP A 488 -26.14 -3.58 -22.68
CA ASP A 488 -25.72 -3.18 -24.05
C ASP A 488 -25.15 -4.36 -24.83
N GLU A 489 -24.35 -5.22 -24.17
CA GLU A 489 -23.81 -6.44 -24.80
C GLU A 489 -24.88 -7.49 -25.07
N ILE A 490 -25.87 -7.66 -24.15
CA ILE A 490 -26.99 -8.60 -24.34
C ILE A 490 -27.82 -8.19 -25.56
N GLU A 491 -28.18 -6.92 -25.70
CA GLU A 491 -28.92 -6.42 -26.85
C GLU A 491 -28.17 -6.72 -28.16
N THR A 492 -26.87 -6.37 -28.22
CA THR A 492 -26.01 -6.60 -29.36
C THR A 492 -25.91 -8.10 -29.71
N CYS A 493 -25.70 -8.93 -28.67
CA CYS A 493 -25.57 -10.37 -28.85
C CYS A 493 -26.86 -11.02 -29.39
N PHE A 494 -28.04 -10.64 -28.85
CA PHE A 494 -29.33 -11.14 -29.33
C PHE A 494 -29.62 -10.69 -30.77
N GLU A 495 -29.26 -9.48 -31.18
CA GLU A 495 -29.33 -9.03 -32.55
C GLU A 495 -28.47 -9.89 -33.48
N GLU A 496 -27.24 -10.22 -33.08
CA GLU A 496 -26.36 -11.10 -33.83
C GLU A 496 -26.88 -12.54 -33.89
N LEU A 497 -27.40 -13.09 -32.80
CA LEU A 497 -27.97 -14.44 -32.74
C LEU A 497 -29.20 -14.55 -33.61
N ASN A 498 -30.11 -13.57 -33.62
CA ASN A 498 -31.26 -13.50 -34.49
C ASN A 498 -30.84 -13.46 -35.97
N ARG A 499 -29.77 -12.74 -36.31
CA ARG A 499 -29.23 -12.67 -37.66
C ARG A 499 -28.60 -14.00 -38.10
N ARG A 500 -27.93 -14.71 -37.17
CA ARG A 500 -27.29 -16.02 -37.41
C ARG A 500 -28.31 -17.17 -37.43
N ALA A 501 -29.35 -17.13 -36.62
CA ALA A 501 -30.40 -18.15 -36.58
C ALA A 501 -31.12 -18.33 -37.92
N SER A 502 -31.05 -17.33 -38.80
CA SER A 502 -31.43 -17.46 -40.21
C SER A 502 -30.41 -18.26 -41.05
N ILE A 503 -29.24 -18.65 -40.51
CA ILE A 503 -28.10 -19.21 -41.30
C ILE A 503 -27.51 -20.51 -40.69
N SER A 504 -27.61 -20.81 -39.37
CA SER A 504 -26.96 -21.97 -38.72
C SER A 504 -27.59 -22.39 -37.38
N PRO A 505 -27.49 -23.67 -36.93
CA PRO A 505 -28.06 -24.15 -35.68
C PRO A 505 -27.28 -23.64 -34.45
N ALA A 506 -27.97 -23.58 -33.30
CA ALA A 506 -27.45 -23.09 -32.00
C ALA A 506 -26.33 -23.99 -31.44
N PRO A 507 -25.40 -23.45 -30.58
CA PRO A 507 -24.33 -24.21 -29.95
C PRO A 507 -24.86 -25.30 -29.00
N SER A 508 -24.14 -26.42 -28.91
CA SER A 508 -24.54 -27.56 -28.08
C SER A 508 -24.26 -27.30 -26.58
N ARG A 509 -24.98 -28.02 -25.70
CA ARG A 509 -24.80 -27.93 -24.23
C ARG A 509 -23.35 -28.25 -23.78
N GLY A 510 -22.66 -29.13 -24.52
CA GLY A 510 -21.26 -29.47 -24.22
C GLY A 510 -20.28 -28.32 -24.46
N ASP A 511 -20.51 -27.54 -25.54
CA ASP A 511 -19.69 -26.36 -25.85
C ASP A 511 -19.84 -25.26 -24.76
N ILE A 512 -21.01 -25.22 -24.13
CA ILE A 512 -21.35 -24.27 -23.07
C ILE A 512 -20.66 -24.67 -21.75
N GLU A 513 -20.64 -25.96 -21.41
CA GLU A 513 -19.98 -26.48 -20.20
C GLU A 513 -18.46 -26.30 -20.24
N ASP A 514 -17.85 -26.44 -21.41
CA ASP A 514 -16.41 -26.23 -21.57
C ASP A 514 -16.02 -24.77 -21.47
N LYS A 515 -16.83 -23.86 -21.99
CA LYS A 515 -16.64 -22.42 -21.80
C LYS A 515 -16.85 -21.95 -20.35
N LEU A 516 -17.78 -22.58 -19.61
CA LEU A 516 -17.95 -22.33 -18.17
C LEU A 516 -16.71 -22.74 -17.36
N LYS A 517 -16.11 -23.89 -17.70
CA LYS A 517 -14.85 -24.32 -17.10
C LYS A 517 -13.69 -23.37 -17.40
N GLU A 518 -13.66 -22.84 -18.60
CA GLU A 518 -12.65 -21.86 -19.04
C GLU A 518 -12.78 -20.53 -18.28
N LEU A 519 -13.99 -20.01 -18.13
CA LEU A 519 -14.30 -18.81 -17.34
C LEU A 519 -14.03 -19.01 -15.83
N ALA A 520 -14.41 -20.15 -15.28
CA ALA A 520 -14.10 -20.49 -13.90
C ALA A 520 -12.59 -20.57 -13.67
N THR A 521 -11.84 -21.14 -14.62
CA THR A 521 -10.39 -21.21 -14.60
C THR A 521 -9.75 -19.81 -14.71
N TYR A 522 -10.32 -18.92 -15.53
CA TYR A 522 -9.90 -17.54 -15.64
C TYR A 522 -10.12 -16.77 -14.34
N CYS A 523 -11.28 -16.92 -13.70
CA CYS A 523 -11.57 -16.30 -12.40
C CYS A 523 -10.63 -16.81 -11.30
N ILE A 524 -10.33 -18.11 -11.26
CA ILE A 524 -9.38 -18.73 -10.30
C ILE A 524 -7.94 -18.25 -10.56
N ARG A 525 -7.53 -18.10 -11.83
CA ARG A 525 -6.22 -17.54 -12.19
C ARG A 525 -6.10 -16.08 -11.78
N ALA A 526 -7.10 -15.27 -12.08
CA ALA A 526 -7.14 -13.86 -11.67
C ALA A 526 -7.12 -13.71 -10.15
N GLU A 527 -7.76 -14.63 -9.40
CA GLU A 527 -7.68 -14.68 -7.94
C GLU A 527 -6.28 -15.05 -7.44
N LYS A 528 -5.63 -16.06 -8.03
CA LYS A 528 -4.27 -16.48 -7.66
C LYS A 528 -3.21 -15.44 -8.02
N GLU A 529 -3.28 -14.82 -9.20
CA GLU A 529 -2.34 -13.78 -9.61
C GLU A 529 -2.46 -12.51 -8.75
N ASN A 530 -3.66 -12.17 -8.29
CA ASN A 530 -3.87 -11.09 -7.34
C ASN A 530 -3.45 -11.44 -5.90
N ASP A 531 -3.49 -12.71 -5.49
CA ASP A 531 -2.95 -13.15 -4.20
C ASP A 531 -1.41 -13.20 -4.20
N ILE A 532 -0.78 -13.46 -5.33
CA ILE A 532 0.69 -13.38 -5.50
C ILE A 532 1.17 -11.92 -5.58
N ARG A 533 0.32 -10.98 -6.03
CA ARG A 533 0.62 -9.53 -6.09
C ARG A 533 0.24 -8.75 -4.83
N LYS A 534 -0.37 -9.40 -3.83
CA LYS A 534 -0.63 -8.85 -2.49
C LYS A 534 0.58 -9.03 -1.56
#